data_a629273543b7ccd3f15fa9a545996797
#
_entry.id   a629273543b7ccd3f15fa9a545996797
#
_cell.length_a   1.000
_cell.length_b   1.000
_cell.length_c   1.000
_cell.angle_alpha   90.00
_cell.angle_beta   90.00
_cell.angle_gamma   90.00
#
_symmetry.space_group_name_H-M   'P 1'
#
loop_
_entity.id
_entity.type
_entity.pdbx_description
1 polymer ?
#
loop_
_entity_poly.entity_id
_entity_poly.type
_entity_poly.pdbx_seq_one_letter_code
_entity_poly.pdbx_strand_id
1 'polypeptide(L)'
;DVLPFFPHIVLKDLVAFCVFLALFTYVLFFAPEMGGKFLEHPNFEIANPLKTPEHIFPVWYFTPFYAVLKAVPDKLFGVLAMFGAIAALFALPWLDRGRVKSWRYRCGLHKVNLIVFAIVFIFLGYLGGTPQENWKIIASQVATVMYFGFFVALFLYSKNENTKPVPERISK
;
A
#
# COMPACT_ATOMS: atom_id res chain seq x y z
N ASP A 1 -5.76 28.34 -19.98
CA ASP A 1 -4.96 28.84 -18.86
C ASP A 1 -3.64 28.06 -18.83
N VAL A 2 -2.54 28.77 -19.13
CA VAL A 2 -1.20 28.18 -19.09
C VAL A 2 -0.46 28.86 -17.94
N LEU A 3 -0.06 28.08 -16.94
CA LEU A 3 0.84 28.56 -15.90
C LEU A 3 2.29 28.42 -16.40
N PRO A 4 3.12 29.45 -16.28
CA PRO A 4 4.53 29.31 -16.63
C PRO A 4 5.21 28.28 -15.73
N PHE A 5 6.01 27.39 -16.36
CA PHE A 5 6.70 26.34 -15.64
C PHE A 5 7.61 26.89 -14.56
N PHE A 6 8.39 27.90 -14.90
CA PHE A 6 9.19 28.66 -13.95
C PHE A 6 8.52 30.02 -13.68
N PRO A 7 8.41 30.49 -12.41
CA PRO A 7 8.86 29.83 -11.18
C PRO A 7 7.83 28.91 -10.53
N HIS A 8 6.57 28.89 -10.98
CA HIS A 8 5.45 28.35 -10.21
C HIS A 8 5.51 26.83 -9.97
N ILE A 9 5.83 26.03 -11.00
CA ILE A 9 5.91 24.58 -10.88
C ILE A 9 7.25 24.21 -10.25
N VAL A 10 8.34 24.78 -10.74
CA VAL A 10 9.70 24.48 -10.28
C VAL A 10 9.88 24.74 -8.78
N LEU A 11 9.34 25.85 -8.28
CA LEU A 11 9.46 26.15 -6.83
C LEU A 11 8.69 25.14 -5.96
N LYS A 12 7.53 24.66 -6.39
CA LYS A 12 6.78 23.62 -5.67
C LYS A 12 7.54 22.29 -5.65
N ASP A 13 8.11 21.90 -6.77
CA ASP A 13 8.91 20.68 -6.88
C ASP A 13 10.18 20.80 -6.02
N LEU A 14 10.83 21.96 -6.04
CA LEU A 14 12.02 22.22 -5.23
C LEU A 14 11.71 22.14 -3.73
N VAL A 15 10.59 22.70 -3.28
CA VAL A 15 10.16 22.60 -1.88
C VAL A 15 9.91 21.15 -1.49
N ALA A 16 9.19 20.39 -2.32
CA ALA A 16 8.92 18.97 -2.06
C ALA A 16 10.24 18.17 -2.00
N PHE A 17 11.17 18.43 -2.89
CA PHE A 17 12.49 17.80 -2.92
C PHE A 17 13.33 18.15 -1.68
N CYS A 18 13.34 19.41 -1.26
CA CYS A 18 14.06 19.84 -0.05
C CYS A 18 13.47 19.19 1.21
N VAL A 19 12.14 19.08 1.32
CA VAL A 19 11.49 18.39 2.44
C VAL A 19 11.87 16.91 2.45
N PHE A 20 11.82 16.26 1.28
CA PHE A 20 12.26 14.86 1.15
C PHE A 20 13.71 14.69 1.58
N LEU A 21 14.64 15.53 1.08
CA LEU A 21 16.04 15.46 1.45
C LEU A 21 16.27 15.69 2.94
N ALA A 22 15.56 16.63 3.56
CA ALA A 22 15.66 16.90 4.99
C ALA A 22 15.25 15.67 5.82
N LEU A 23 14.12 15.05 5.49
CA LEU A 23 13.64 13.84 6.14
C LEU A 23 14.58 12.65 5.91
N PHE A 24 15.02 12.46 4.68
CA PHE A 24 15.95 11.40 4.30
C PHE A 24 17.28 11.53 5.05
N THR A 25 17.85 12.74 5.07
CA THR A 25 19.11 13.04 5.78
C THR A 25 18.94 12.84 7.28
N TYR A 26 17.81 13.26 7.85
CA TYR A 26 17.51 13.05 9.26
C TYR A 26 17.50 11.55 9.62
N VAL A 27 16.79 10.75 8.86
CA VAL A 27 16.74 9.29 9.09
C VAL A 27 18.14 8.68 8.94
N LEU A 28 18.86 9.02 7.87
CA LEU A 28 20.16 8.43 7.56
C LEU A 28 21.22 8.69 8.65
N PHE A 29 21.28 9.92 9.17
CA PHE A 29 22.34 10.33 10.10
C PHE A 29 21.95 10.24 11.58
N PHE A 30 20.65 10.39 11.92
CA PHE A 30 20.22 10.49 13.32
C PHE A 30 19.35 9.31 13.78
N ALA A 31 18.70 8.62 12.88
CA ALA A 31 17.80 7.52 13.23
C ALA A 31 17.81 6.36 12.20
N PRO A 32 19.00 5.80 11.85
CA PRO A 32 19.08 4.79 10.78
C PRO A 32 18.32 3.51 11.10
N GLU A 33 18.20 3.16 12.37
CA GLU A 33 17.49 1.96 12.78
C GLU A 33 15.98 2.16 12.88
N MET A 34 15.52 3.39 13.22
CA MET A 34 14.10 3.72 13.45
C MET A 34 13.37 2.67 14.33
N GLY A 35 14.06 2.20 15.40
CA GLY A 35 13.54 1.16 16.27
C GLY A 35 13.44 -0.21 15.60
N GLY A 36 14.37 -0.53 14.70
CA GLY A 36 14.43 -1.81 13.97
C GLY A 36 13.51 -1.89 12.76
N LYS A 37 12.90 -0.75 12.32
CA LYS A 37 12.00 -0.73 11.15
C LYS A 37 12.74 -0.62 9.82
N PHE A 38 13.88 0.07 9.78
CA PHE A 38 14.72 0.18 8.58
C PHE A 38 15.88 -0.77 8.58
N LEU A 39 16.56 -0.90 9.72
CA LEU A 39 17.64 -1.86 9.91
C LEU A 39 17.19 -2.89 10.96
N GLU A 40 17.08 -4.14 10.55
CA GLU A 40 16.64 -5.22 11.41
C GLU A 40 17.75 -5.65 12.37
N HIS A 41 17.41 -5.87 13.64
CA HIS A 41 18.34 -6.35 14.65
C HIS A 41 19.13 -7.61 14.25
N PRO A 42 18.52 -8.63 13.61
CA PRO A 42 19.25 -9.81 13.17
C PRO A 42 20.41 -9.55 12.21
N ASN A 43 20.42 -8.41 11.51
CA ASN A 43 21.50 -8.05 10.60
C ASN A 43 22.80 -7.66 11.34
N PHE A 44 22.72 -7.37 12.64
CA PHE A 44 23.87 -7.03 13.49
C PHE A 44 24.37 -8.22 14.31
N GLU A 45 23.64 -9.34 14.30
CA GLU A 45 24.06 -10.56 15.00
C GLU A 45 25.04 -11.37 14.14
N ILE A 46 25.98 -12.05 14.81
CA ILE A 46 26.90 -12.97 14.13
C ILE A 46 26.11 -14.14 13.58
N ALA A 47 26.25 -14.39 12.27
CA ALA A 47 25.53 -15.47 11.59
C ALA A 47 25.89 -16.84 12.20
N ASN A 48 24.88 -17.58 12.65
CA ASN A 48 25.03 -18.95 13.12
C ASN A 48 24.33 -19.90 12.14
N PRO A 49 25.07 -20.73 11.38
CA PRO A 49 24.47 -21.62 10.38
C PRO A 49 23.60 -22.72 10.99
N LEU A 50 23.70 -22.95 12.30
CA LEU A 50 22.93 -23.99 13.01
C LEU A 50 21.66 -23.45 13.70
N LYS A 51 21.49 -22.13 13.78
CA LYS A 51 20.36 -21.53 14.48
C LYS A 51 19.76 -20.42 13.63
N THR A 52 18.55 -20.65 13.10
CA THR A 52 17.76 -19.63 12.44
C THR A 52 17.09 -18.73 13.49
N PRO A 53 17.09 -17.40 13.33
CA PRO A 53 16.34 -16.50 14.22
C PRO A 53 14.85 -16.88 14.28
N GLU A 54 14.25 -16.74 15.49
CA GLU A 54 12.87 -17.21 15.73
C GLU A 54 11.82 -16.39 14.97
N HIS A 55 12.12 -15.11 14.69
CA HIS A 55 11.20 -14.19 14.04
C HIS A 55 11.86 -13.57 12.81
N ILE A 56 11.62 -14.19 11.65
CA ILE A 56 12.03 -13.63 10.36
C ILE A 56 10.79 -13.09 9.66
N PHE A 57 10.79 -11.80 9.35
CA PHE A 57 9.76 -11.16 8.53
C PHE A 57 10.42 -10.24 7.50
N PRO A 58 9.77 -10.01 6.36
CA PRO A 58 10.32 -9.18 5.30
C PRO A 58 10.29 -7.70 5.70
N VAL A 59 10.99 -6.86 4.94
CA VAL A 59 10.97 -5.40 5.08
C VAL A 59 9.54 -4.85 5.10
N TRP A 60 9.33 -3.77 5.83
CA TRP A 60 8.02 -3.22 6.18
C TRP A 60 7.05 -3.02 5.01
N TYR A 61 7.54 -2.63 3.83
CA TYR A 61 6.69 -2.41 2.65
C TYR A 61 6.20 -3.72 2.01
N PHE A 62 6.81 -4.86 2.33
CA PHE A 62 6.40 -6.18 1.85
C PHE A 62 5.52 -6.93 2.85
N THR A 63 5.46 -6.48 4.10
CA THR A 63 4.68 -7.13 5.16
C THR A 63 3.20 -7.32 4.84
N PRO A 64 2.48 -6.42 4.12
CA PRO A 64 1.09 -6.66 3.75
C PRO A 64 0.91 -7.92 2.90
N PHE A 65 1.79 -8.14 1.93
CA PHE A 65 1.75 -9.32 1.06
C PHE A 65 2.18 -10.59 1.80
N TYR A 66 3.10 -10.45 2.74
CA TYR A 66 3.50 -11.55 3.61
C TYR A 66 2.36 -11.96 4.57
N ALA A 67 1.52 -11.03 5.01
CA ALA A 67 0.31 -11.34 5.77
C ALA A 67 -0.68 -12.16 4.95
N VAL A 68 -0.86 -11.83 3.67
CA VAL A 68 -1.69 -12.61 2.73
C VAL A 68 -1.17 -14.04 2.60
N LEU A 69 0.15 -14.22 2.46
CA LEU A 69 0.80 -15.54 2.42
C LEU A 69 0.51 -16.34 3.68
N LYS A 70 0.65 -15.71 4.86
CA LYS A 70 0.40 -16.36 6.16
C LYS A 70 -1.07 -16.66 6.43
N ALA A 71 -2.01 -15.92 5.81
CA ALA A 71 -3.44 -16.09 6.00
C ALA A 71 -3.95 -17.43 5.43
N VAL A 72 -3.28 -17.97 4.42
CA VAL A 72 -3.67 -19.21 3.75
C VAL A 72 -2.92 -20.39 4.38
N PRO A 73 -3.64 -21.42 4.89
CA PRO A 73 -3.00 -22.56 5.55
C PRO A 73 -2.12 -23.41 4.62
N ASP A 74 -2.50 -23.51 3.36
CA ASP A 74 -1.73 -24.25 2.35
C ASP A 74 -0.61 -23.38 1.78
N LYS A 75 0.61 -23.90 1.77
CA LYS A 75 1.82 -23.18 1.34
C LYS A 75 1.77 -22.76 -0.13
N LEU A 76 1.28 -23.64 -1.01
CA LEU A 76 1.21 -23.35 -2.44
C LEU A 76 0.18 -22.24 -2.72
N PHE A 77 -1.03 -22.41 -2.18
CA PHE A 77 -2.09 -21.40 -2.33
C PHE A 77 -1.74 -20.09 -1.64
N GLY A 78 -0.99 -20.10 -0.54
CA GLY A 78 -0.49 -18.91 0.10
C GLY A 78 0.45 -18.11 -0.80
N VAL A 79 1.40 -18.79 -1.46
CA VAL A 79 2.30 -18.17 -2.44
C VAL A 79 1.53 -17.62 -3.64
N LEU A 80 0.59 -18.37 -4.17
CA LEU A 80 -0.26 -17.91 -5.28
C LEU A 80 -1.11 -16.70 -4.87
N ALA A 81 -1.67 -16.68 -3.66
CA ALA A 81 -2.43 -15.55 -3.15
C ALA A 81 -1.55 -14.30 -2.98
N MET A 82 -0.32 -14.44 -2.49
CA MET A 82 0.63 -13.35 -2.37
C MET A 82 0.98 -12.74 -3.75
N PHE A 83 1.33 -13.57 -4.74
CA PHE A 83 1.56 -13.09 -6.10
C PHE A 83 0.30 -12.52 -6.74
N GLY A 84 -0.87 -13.12 -6.49
CA GLY A 84 -2.17 -12.61 -6.90
C GLY A 84 -2.48 -11.24 -6.33
N ALA A 85 -2.11 -10.98 -5.07
CA ALA A 85 -2.28 -9.68 -4.44
C ALA A 85 -1.43 -8.59 -5.13
N ILE A 86 -0.18 -8.91 -5.45
CA ILE A 86 0.70 -7.99 -6.21
C ILE A 86 0.14 -7.78 -7.63
N ALA A 87 -0.24 -8.86 -8.32
CA ALA A 87 -0.80 -8.80 -9.66
C ALA A 87 -2.10 -7.97 -9.72
N ALA A 88 -2.94 -8.04 -8.68
CA ALA A 88 -4.17 -7.25 -8.59
C ALA A 88 -3.90 -5.74 -8.59
N LEU A 89 -2.82 -5.28 -7.96
CA LEU A 89 -2.40 -3.88 -8.01
C LEU A 89 -1.99 -3.46 -9.44
N PHE A 90 -1.26 -4.30 -10.14
CA PHE A 90 -0.92 -4.05 -11.56
C PHE A 90 -2.15 -4.04 -12.47
N ALA A 91 -3.17 -4.85 -12.14
CA ALA A 91 -4.42 -4.91 -12.91
C ALA A 91 -5.36 -3.72 -12.68
N LEU A 92 -5.08 -2.84 -11.71
CA LEU A 92 -5.92 -1.70 -11.33
C LEU A 92 -6.37 -0.82 -12.51
N PRO A 93 -5.49 -0.44 -13.47
CA PRO A 93 -5.90 0.39 -14.60
C PRO A 93 -6.99 -0.23 -15.49
N TRP A 94 -7.05 -1.55 -15.57
CA TRP A 94 -8.07 -2.29 -16.33
C TRP A 94 -9.32 -2.59 -15.52
N LEU A 95 -9.18 -2.71 -14.20
CA LEU A 95 -10.30 -2.94 -13.29
C LEU A 95 -11.11 -1.66 -13.04
N ASP A 96 -10.44 -0.51 -12.99
CA ASP A 96 -11.10 0.79 -12.84
C ASP A 96 -11.64 1.30 -14.19
N ARG A 97 -12.90 1.02 -14.45
CA ARG A 97 -13.63 1.43 -15.65
C ARG A 97 -14.27 2.81 -15.55
N GLY A 98 -14.04 3.56 -14.47
CA GLY A 98 -14.59 4.87 -14.22
C GLY A 98 -14.17 5.89 -15.29
N ARG A 99 -15.14 6.66 -15.79
CA ARG A 99 -14.90 7.72 -16.79
C ARG A 99 -14.11 8.88 -16.20
N VAL A 100 -14.35 9.21 -14.93
CA VAL A 100 -13.69 10.30 -14.22
C VAL A 100 -12.56 9.73 -13.36
N LYS A 101 -11.33 10.21 -13.58
CA LYS A 101 -10.16 9.72 -12.86
C LYS A 101 -9.92 10.44 -11.53
N SER A 102 -10.39 11.69 -11.42
CA SER A 102 -10.17 12.49 -10.22
C SER A 102 -11.05 12.04 -9.06
N TRP A 103 -10.44 11.71 -7.93
CA TRP A 103 -11.09 11.41 -6.65
C TRP A 103 -12.21 12.39 -6.27
N ARG A 104 -11.98 13.68 -6.54
CA ARG A 104 -12.91 14.76 -6.13
C ARG A 104 -14.29 14.61 -6.72
N TYR A 105 -14.38 14.11 -7.95
CA TYR A 105 -15.63 14.03 -8.72
C TYR A 105 -16.24 12.63 -8.76
N ARG A 106 -15.57 11.65 -8.17
CA ARG A 106 -16.07 10.27 -8.07
C ARG A 106 -17.15 10.14 -6.97
N CYS A 107 -17.94 9.09 -7.06
CA CYS A 107 -19.05 8.83 -6.12
C CYS A 107 -18.54 8.57 -4.68
N GLY A 108 -19.46 8.67 -3.71
CA GLY A 108 -19.15 8.41 -2.30
C GLY A 108 -18.70 6.97 -2.05
N LEU A 109 -19.31 6.00 -2.75
CA LEU A 109 -18.96 4.59 -2.66
C LEU A 109 -17.49 4.33 -3.03
N HIS A 110 -16.99 4.98 -4.10
CA HIS A 110 -15.58 4.87 -4.48
C HIS A 110 -14.65 5.38 -3.39
N LYS A 111 -15.00 6.49 -2.76
CA LYS A 111 -14.21 7.08 -1.67
C LYS A 111 -14.15 6.18 -0.46
N VAL A 112 -15.28 5.62 -0.06
CA VAL A 112 -15.35 4.68 1.07
C VAL A 112 -14.55 3.42 0.75
N ASN A 113 -14.74 2.83 -0.43
CA ASN A 113 -14.03 1.63 -0.84
C ASN A 113 -12.51 1.81 -0.81
N LEU A 114 -12.01 2.96 -1.30
CA LEU A 114 -10.58 3.27 -1.28
C LEU A 114 -10.03 3.52 0.14
N ILE A 115 -10.80 4.20 1.00
CA ILE A 115 -10.42 4.39 2.41
C ILE A 115 -10.34 3.04 3.13
N VAL A 116 -11.35 2.19 2.96
CA VAL A 116 -11.36 0.84 3.54
C VAL A 116 -10.17 0.04 3.04
N PHE A 117 -9.86 0.10 1.75
CA PHE A 117 -8.68 -0.56 1.18
C PHE A 117 -7.38 -0.08 1.84
N ALA A 118 -7.21 1.23 2.00
CA ALA A 118 -6.01 1.79 2.64
C ALA A 118 -5.87 1.32 4.10
N ILE A 119 -6.96 1.31 4.85
CA ILE A 119 -6.98 0.82 6.24
C ILE A 119 -6.62 -0.67 6.28
N VAL A 120 -7.24 -1.48 5.43
CA VAL A 120 -6.99 -2.92 5.34
C VAL A 120 -5.53 -3.20 4.95
N PHE A 121 -4.98 -2.45 4.01
CA PHE A 121 -3.58 -2.59 3.58
C PHE A 121 -2.59 -2.30 4.72
N ILE A 122 -2.81 -1.21 5.46
CA ILE A 122 -2.00 -0.87 6.64
C ILE A 122 -2.14 -1.94 7.72
N PHE A 123 -3.35 -2.43 7.95
CA PHE A 123 -3.62 -3.47 8.94
C PHE A 123 -2.96 -4.81 8.58
N LEU A 124 -2.99 -5.20 7.30
CA LEU A 124 -2.23 -6.35 6.81
C LEU A 124 -0.72 -6.16 7.03
N GLY A 125 -0.20 -4.93 6.81
CA GLY A 125 1.19 -4.60 7.10
C GLY A 125 1.57 -4.85 8.56
N TYR A 126 0.72 -4.44 9.48
CA TYR A 126 0.90 -4.71 10.90
C TYR A 126 0.88 -6.21 11.22
N LEU A 127 -0.10 -6.95 10.70
CA LEU A 127 -0.23 -8.39 10.93
C LEU A 127 0.93 -9.19 10.33
N GLY A 128 1.46 -8.76 9.19
CA GLY A 128 2.60 -9.42 8.54
C GLY A 128 3.91 -9.28 9.31
N GLY A 129 4.11 -8.14 9.98
CA GLY A 129 5.30 -7.85 10.79
C GLY A 129 5.24 -8.38 12.23
N THR A 130 4.18 -9.11 12.61
CA THR A 130 4.03 -9.63 13.98
C THR A 130 4.02 -11.16 14.00
N PRO A 131 4.38 -11.78 15.15
CA PRO A 131 4.26 -13.22 15.36
C PRO A 131 2.81 -13.67 15.19
N GLN A 132 2.62 -14.90 14.69
CA GLN A 132 1.29 -15.48 14.49
C GLN A 132 0.70 -15.95 15.82
N GLU A 133 -0.45 -15.38 16.16
CA GLU A 133 -1.35 -15.80 17.21
C GLU A 133 -2.68 -16.20 16.58
N ASN A 134 -3.47 -17.05 17.23
CA ASN A 134 -4.73 -17.57 16.66
C ASN A 134 -5.67 -16.48 16.14
N TRP A 135 -5.84 -15.40 16.89
CA TRP A 135 -6.70 -14.30 16.47
C TRP A 135 -6.13 -13.50 15.27
N LYS A 136 -4.80 -13.40 15.17
CA LYS A 136 -4.12 -12.71 14.08
C LYS A 136 -4.25 -13.48 12.75
N ILE A 137 -4.30 -14.81 12.82
CA ILE A 137 -4.54 -15.66 11.64
C ILE A 137 -5.94 -15.37 11.09
N ILE A 138 -6.97 -15.38 11.94
CA ILE A 138 -8.34 -15.07 11.54
C ILE A 138 -8.45 -13.63 11.00
N ALA A 139 -7.82 -12.68 11.70
CA ALA A 139 -7.78 -11.28 11.25
C ALA A 139 -7.11 -11.13 9.88
N SER A 140 -6.00 -11.85 9.63
CA SER A 140 -5.31 -11.85 8.33
C SER A 140 -6.17 -12.44 7.23
N GLN A 141 -6.94 -13.50 7.52
CA GLN A 141 -7.87 -14.11 6.56
C GLN A 141 -8.98 -13.13 6.16
N VAL A 142 -9.62 -12.51 7.14
CA VAL A 142 -10.68 -11.49 6.92
C VAL A 142 -10.12 -10.32 6.14
N ALA A 143 -8.97 -9.78 6.54
CA ALA A 143 -8.33 -8.66 5.88
C ALA A 143 -7.90 -9.01 4.44
N THR A 144 -7.46 -10.25 4.18
CA THR A 144 -7.13 -10.75 2.84
C THR A 144 -8.37 -10.80 1.94
N VAL A 145 -9.50 -11.29 2.47
CA VAL A 145 -10.77 -11.29 1.72
C VAL A 145 -11.22 -9.85 1.42
N MET A 146 -11.10 -8.94 2.37
CA MET A 146 -11.41 -7.51 2.14
C MET A 146 -10.47 -6.86 1.12
N TYR A 147 -9.19 -7.23 1.13
CA TYR A 147 -8.21 -6.77 0.16
C TYR A 147 -8.61 -7.14 -1.27
N PHE A 148 -8.88 -8.41 -1.55
CA PHE A 148 -9.34 -8.83 -2.87
C PHE A 148 -10.75 -8.32 -3.20
N GLY A 149 -11.61 -8.23 -2.19
CA GLY A 149 -12.96 -7.66 -2.30
C GLY A 149 -12.96 -6.24 -2.85
N PHE A 150 -11.95 -5.43 -2.52
CA PHE A 150 -11.79 -4.09 -3.09
C PHE A 150 -11.73 -4.12 -4.62
N PHE A 151 -10.91 -4.99 -5.22
CA PHE A 151 -10.76 -5.06 -6.68
C PHE A 151 -12.01 -5.57 -7.37
N VAL A 152 -12.68 -6.57 -6.78
CA VAL A 152 -13.96 -7.07 -7.28
C VAL A 152 -15.04 -5.99 -7.21
N ALA A 153 -15.16 -5.32 -6.08
CA ALA A 153 -16.11 -4.22 -5.92
C ALA A 153 -15.83 -3.10 -6.92
N LEU A 154 -14.56 -2.69 -7.07
CA LEU A 154 -14.15 -1.66 -8.03
C LEU A 154 -14.59 -2.02 -9.46
N PHE A 155 -14.35 -3.25 -9.88
CA PHE A 155 -14.73 -3.75 -11.21
C PHE A 155 -16.25 -3.70 -11.43
N LEU A 156 -17.04 -4.04 -10.41
CA LEU A 156 -18.49 -4.12 -10.51
C LEU A 156 -19.16 -2.74 -10.59
N TYR A 157 -18.75 -1.79 -9.72
CA TYR A 157 -19.45 -0.50 -9.65
C TYR A 157 -18.85 0.59 -10.55
N SER A 158 -17.55 0.54 -10.87
CA SER A 158 -16.85 1.67 -11.49
C SER A 158 -17.39 2.05 -12.87
N LYS A 159 -17.96 1.10 -13.61
CA LYS A 159 -18.58 1.35 -14.93
C LYS A 159 -19.84 2.22 -14.84
N ASN A 160 -20.65 2.01 -13.81
CA ASN A 160 -21.99 2.60 -13.64
C ASN A 160 -22.05 3.61 -12.49
N GLU A 161 -20.91 4.12 -12.02
CA GLU A 161 -20.91 5.07 -10.93
C GLU A 161 -21.46 6.45 -11.32
N ASN A 162 -22.21 7.07 -10.40
CA ASN A 162 -22.69 8.43 -10.55
C ASN A 162 -21.55 9.41 -10.19
N THR A 163 -20.95 10.01 -11.20
CA THR A 163 -19.88 10.99 -11.03
C THR A 163 -20.43 12.42 -11.03
N LYS A 164 -19.77 13.32 -10.30
CA LYS A 164 -20.05 14.74 -10.37
C LYS A 164 -19.54 15.31 -11.70
N PRO A 165 -20.17 16.37 -12.24
CA PRO A 165 -19.67 17.01 -13.43
C PRO A 165 -18.26 17.57 -13.19
N VAL A 166 -17.36 17.27 -14.12
CA VAL A 166 -16.00 17.83 -14.10
C VAL A 166 -16.10 19.24 -14.65
N PRO A 167 -15.49 20.26 -13.99
CA PRO A 167 -15.53 21.64 -14.50
C PRO A 167 -14.91 21.70 -15.89
N GLU A 168 -15.60 22.36 -16.80
CA GLU A 168 -15.04 22.70 -18.11
C GLU A 168 -13.91 23.73 -17.93
N ARG A 169 -12.89 23.66 -18.77
CA ARG A 169 -11.84 24.69 -18.77
C ARG A 169 -12.44 26.04 -19.10
N ILE A 170 -12.22 27.02 -18.22
CA ILE A 170 -12.75 28.39 -18.39
C ILE A 170 -11.89 29.19 -19.40
N SER A 171 -10.83 28.63 -19.94
CA SER A 171 -10.03 29.27 -20.97
C SER A 171 -10.70 29.16 -22.33
N LYS A 172 -11.29 30.25 -22.78
CA LYS A 172 -11.46 30.51 -24.19
C LYS A 172 -10.18 31.12 -24.76
#